data_bb0b14c660867aabfd8c57ce29c89061
#
_entry.id   bb0b14c660867aabfd8c57ce29c89061
#
_cell.length_a   1.000
_cell.length_b   1.000
_cell.length_c   1.000
_cell.angle_alpha   90.00
_cell.angle_beta   90.00
_cell.angle_gamma   90.00
#
_symmetry.space_group_name_H-M   'P 1'
#
loop_
_entity.id
_entity.type
_entity.pdbx_description
1 polymer ?
#
loop_
_entity_poly.entity_id
_entity_poly.type
_entity_poly.pdbx_seq_one_letter_code
_entity_poly.pdbx_strand_id
1 'polypeptide(L)'
;MFGRAGASIGPMTSVDEQNERLLARFGRRFQAGEVLFDDGDQAGDAFLLQEGRVRLIKKVGATERSLRVLRPGDLFGESALLEGAPRTSTAVALSDGVALALDSPTFQQVLSASPGVGMRVLGQLIRRLRDAEDQIEVLLLRDGKSKVVVTLLQLAQQASREAEGAVEIRVSPLELSARVGLDVDSVKRTVQELRDAGHLRIIDERVELPDVAALRELASLFGIRDQLRGTTGEGAEPRR
;
A
#
# COMPACT_ATOMS: atom_id res chain seq x y z
N MET A 1 22.60 -44.82 15.08
CA MET A 1 21.38 -44.54 15.88
C MET A 1 21.10 -43.04 15.74
N PHE A 2 20.38 -42.64 14.68
CA PHE A 2 20.10 -41.22 14.39
C PHE A 2 18.67 -40.94 14.75
N GLY A 3 18.46 -40.16 15.83
CA GLY A 3 17.15 -39.69 16.25
C GLY A 3 16.63 -38.59 15.30
N ARG A 4 15.51 -38.85 14.62
CA ARG A 4 14.72 -37.84 13.91
C ARG A 4 14.08 -36.90 14.94
N ALA A 5 14.48 -35.64 14.91
CA ALA A 5 13.75 -34.57 15.58
C ALA A 5 12.42 -34.38 14.84
N GLY A 6 11.33 -34.79 15.45
CA GLY A 6 9.98 -34.52 15.00
C GLY A 6 9.68 -33.02 15.17
N ALA A 7 9.44 -32.32 14.07
CA ALA A 7 8.85 -30.99 14.11
C ALA A 7 7.42 -31.11 14.66
N SER A 8 7.21 -30.61 15.86
CA SER A 8 5.88 -30.51 16.47
C SER A 8 5.11 -29.43 15.70
N ILE A 9 4.21 -29.87 14.83
CA ILE A 9 3.17 -29.02 14.25
C ILE A 9 2.17 -28.75 15.37
N GLY A 10 2.17 -27.53 15.91
CA GLY A 10 1.15 -27.10 16.87
C GLY A 10 -0.26 -27.22 16.26
N PRO A 11 -1.34 -27.24 17.07
CA PRO A 11 -2.69 -27.38 16.57
C PRO A 11 -3.02 -26.21 15.63
N MET A 12 -3.30 -26.52 14.35
CA MET A 12 -3.80 -25.56 13.37
C MET A 12 -5.10 -24.95 13.90
N THR A 13 -5.17 -23.63 13.92
CA THR A 13 -6.38 -22.93 14.33
C THR A 13 -7.45 -23.07 13.23
N SER A 14 -8.74 -22.97 13.58
CA SER A 14 -9.85 -23.07 12.61
C SER A 14 -9.76 -22.04 11.46
N VAL A 15 -9.01 -20.95 11.66
CA VAL A 15 -8.75 -19.90 10.66
C VAL A 15 -7.77 -20.40 9.61
N ASP A 16 -6.74 -21.15 9.99
CA ASP A 16 -5.72 -21.68 9.07
C ASP A 16 -6.32 -22.73 8.14
N GLU A 17 -7.16 -23.62 8.66
CA GLU A 17 -7.88 -24.62 7.87
C GLU A 17 -8.85 -23.99 6.86
N GLN A 18 -9.53 -22.90 7.23
CA GLN A 18 -10.41 -22.17 6.31
C GLN A 18 -9.62 -21.51 5.19
N ASN A 19 -8.46 -20.94 5.51
CA ASN A 19 -7.59 -20.29 4.52
C ASN A 19 -7.03 -21.31 3.52
N GLU A 20 -6.58 -22.48 3.99
CA GLU A 20 -6.13 -23.58 3.12
C GLU A 20 -7.21 -24.05 2.16
N ARG A 21 -8.45 -24.21 2.62
CA ARG A 21 -9.59 -24.60 1.78
C ARG A 21 -9.90 -23.53 0.72
N LEU A 22 -9.82 -22.25 1.07
CA LEU A 22 -10.02 -21.16 0.12
C LEU A 22 -8.89 -21.15 -0.92
N LEU A 23 -7.63 -21.32 -0.51
CA LEU A 23 -6.50 -21.42 -1.41
C LEU A 23 -6.57 -22.62 -2.35
N ALA A 24 -7.02 -23.78 -1.86
CA ALA A 24 -7.20 -24.98 -2.68
C ALA A 24 -8.28 -24.81 -3.75
N ARG A 25 -9.31 -24.00 -3.50
CA ARG A 25 -10.45 -23.82 -4.39
C ARG A 25 -10.32 -22.60 -5.31
N PHE A 26 -9.77 -21.50 -4.81
CA PHE A 26 -9.77 -20.20 -5.47
C PHE A 26 -8.35 -19.62 -5.65
N GLY A 27 -7.31 -20.35 -5.24
CA GLY A 27 -5.93 -19.89 -5.34
C GLY A 27 -5.43 -19.86 -6.79
N ARG A 28 -5.11 -18.68 -7.29
CA ARG A 28 -4.39 -18.45 -8.54
C ARG A 28 -2.93 -18.16 -8.24
N ARG A 29 -2.03 -19.05 -8.68
CA ARG A 29 -0.58 -18.82 -8.62
C ARG A 29 -0.16 -17.96 -9.80
N PHE A 30 0.88 -17.16 -9.60
CA PHE A 30 1.47 -16.33 -10.64
C PHE A 30 2.99 -16.24 -10.45
N GLN A 31 3.70 -15.95 -11.54
CA GLN A 31 5.16 -15.78 -11.57
C GLN A 31 5.54 -14.32 -11.72
N ALA A 32 6.77 -13.97 -11.28
CA ALA A 32 7.32 -12.63 -11.48
C ALA A 32 7.29 -12.23 -12.95
N GLY A 33 6.81 -11.01 -13.24
CA GLY A 33 6.62 -10.48 -14.60
C GLY A 33 5.29 -10.86 -15.25
N GLU A 34 4.49 -11.77 -14.69
CA GLU A 34 3.18 -12.13 -15.22
C GLU A 34 2.20 -10.94 -15.14
N VAL A 35 1.45 -10.73 -16.25
CA VAL A 35 0.31 -9.80 -16.27
C VAL A 35 -0.94 -10.58 -15.87
N LEU A 36 -1.52 -10.22 -14.71
CA LEU A 36 -2.72 -10.89 -14.21
C LEU A 36 -3.98 -10.43 -14.96
N PHE A 37 -4.03 -9.18 -15.35
CA PHE A 37 -5.04 -8.57 -16.21
C PHE A 37 -4.56 -7.22 -16.75
N ASP A 38 -5.09 -6.81 -17.89
CA ASP A 38 -4.79 -5.53 -18.53
C ASP A 38 -5.89 -4.49 -18.31
N ASP A 39 -5.49 -3.21 -18.37
CA ASP A 39 -6.39 -2.05 -18.36
C ASP A 39 -7.38 -2.11 -19.53
N GLY A 40 -8.67 -1.99 -19.25
CA GLY A 40 -9.74 -2.08 -20.23
C GLY A 40 -10.29 -3.49 -20.46
N ASP A 41 -9.65 -4.54 -19.95
CA ASP A 41 -10.18 -5.91 -20.03
C ASP A 41 -11.55 -6.00 -19.32
N GLN A 42 -12.36 -6.96 -19.77
CA GLN A 42 -13.58 -7.30 -19.04
C GLN A 42 -13.22 -7.91 -17.69
N ALA A 43 -13.76 -7.33 -16.62
CA ALA A 43 -13.45 -7.79 -15.27
C ALA A 43 -14.27 -9.06 -14.95
N GLY A 44 -13.56 -10.18 -14.65
CA GLY A 44 -14.16 -11.45 -14.19
C GLY A 44 -14.08 -11.62 -12.69
N ASP A 45 -12.86 -11.56 -12.13
CA ASP A 45 -12.60 -11.84 -10.72
C ASP A 45 -11.98 -10.65 -10.00
N ALA A 46 -12.32 -10.47 -8.74
CA ALA A 46 -11.54 -9.70 -7.78
C ALA A 46 -10.46 -10.61 -7.16
N PHE A 47 -9.33 -10.03 -6.78
CA PHE A 47 -8.19 -10.77 -6.24
C PHE A 47 -7.86 -10.31 -4.83
N LEU A 48 -7.68 -11.26 -3.91
CA LEU A 48 -7.13 -11.02 -2.58
C LEU A 48 -5.71 -11.62 -2.52
N LEU A 49 -4.70 -10.76 -2.51
CA LEU A 49 -3.30 -11.17 -2.50
C LEU A 49 -2.98 -11.92 -1.20
N GLN A 50 -2.42 -13.14 -1.32
CA GLN A 50 -2.02 -13.97 -0.19
C GLN A 50 -0.50 -13.96 0.00
N GLU A 51 0.23 -14.07 -1.11
CA GLU A 51 1.69 -14.10 -1.13
C GLU A 51 2.20 -13.33 -2.34
N GLY A 52 3.43 -12.82 -2.25
CA GLY A 52 4.07 -12.08 -3.31
C GLY A 52 3.75 -10.58 -3.32
N ARG A 53 4.06 -9.95 -4.44
CA ARG A 53 3.86 -8.51 -4.67
C ARG A 53 3.34 -8.27 -6.08
N VAL A 54 2.36 -7.37 -6.23
CA VAL A 54 1.76 -6.99 -7.51
C VAL A 54 1.80 -5.48 -7.65
N ARG A 55 2.13 -4.98 -8.84
CA ARG A 55 2.12 -3.55 -9.18
C ARG A 55 0.91 -3.25 -10.05
N LEU A 56 0.11 -2.28 -9.66
CA LEU A 56 -0.90 -1.69 -10.51
C LEU A 56 -0.30 -0.53 -11.30
N ILE A 57 -0.49 -0.55 -12.62
CA ILE A 57 0.01 0.48 -13.53
C ILE A 57 -1.12 1.01 -14.41
N LYS A 58 -0.97 2.28 -14.82
CA LYS A 58 -1.84 2.93 -15.80
C LYS A 58 -0.97 3.50 -16.91
N LYS A 59 -1.37 3.26 -18.16
CA LYS A 59 -0.77 3.90 -19.31
C LYS A 59 -1.56 5.17 -19.64
N VAL A 60 -0.88 6.31 -19.66
CA VAL A 60 -1.45 7.60 -20.06
C VAL A 60 -0.63 8.12 -21.24
N GLY A 61 -1.16 7.99 -22.44
CA GLY A 61 -0.42 8.21 -23.67
C GLY A 61 0.75 7.23 -23.79
N ALA A 62 1.96 7.74 -24.01
CA ALA A 62 3.19 6.94 -24.09
C ALA A 62 3.85 6.68 -22.72
N THR A 63 3.27 7.18 -21.63
CA THR A 63 3.89 7.10 -20.29
C THR A 63 3.19 6.05 -19.46
N GLU A 64 3.97 5.12 -18.90
CA GLU A 64 3.51 4.17 -17.87
C GLU A 64 3.69 4.78 -16.49
N ARG A 65 2.65 4.78 -15.68
CA ARG A 65 2.65 5.27 -14.30
C ARG A 65 2.30 4.15 -13.34
N SER A 66 3.12 3.96 -12.32
CA SER A 66 2.81 3.09 -11.20
C SER A 66 1.74 3.77 -10.34
N LEU A 67 0.60 3.10 -10.15
CA LEU A 67 -0.46 3.59 -9.28
C LEU A 67 -0.25 3.11 -7.85
N ARG A 68 0.10 1.83 -7.69
CA ARG A 68 0.23 1.19 -6.38
C ARG A 68 1.08 -0.08 -6.46
N VAL A 69 1.75 -0.39 -5.36
CA VAL A 69 2.34 -1.70 -5.10
C VAL A 69 1.53 -2.39 -4.01
N LEU A 70 1.02 -3.59 -4.33
CA LEU A 70 0.16 -4.40 -3.47
C LEU A 70 0.99 -5.41 -2.69
N ARG A 71 0.53 -5.69 -1.46
CA ARG A 71 1.15 -6.62 -0.51
C ARG A 71 0.12 -7.68 -0.06
N PRO A 72 0.55 -8.78 0.57
CA PRO A 72 -0.35 -9.76 1.15
C PRO A 72 -1.43 -9.11 2.03
N GLY A 73 -2.68 -9.53 1.82
CA GLY A 73 -3.88 -8.96 2.42
C GLY A 73 -4.56 -7.87 1.59
N ASP A 74 -3.94 -7.35 0.52
CA ASP A 74 -4.58 -6.36 -0.34
C ASP A 74 -5.60 -6.99 -1.31
N LEU A 75 -6.78 -6.36 -1.39
CA LEU A 75 -7.79 -6.63 -2.43
C LEU A 75 -7.46 -5.78 -3.67
N PHE A 76 -7.54 -6.34 -4.87
CA PHE A 76 -7.36 -5.63 -6.14
C PHE A 76 -8.22 -6.22 -7.25
N GLY A 77 -8.34 -5.50 -8.36
CA GLY A 77 -9.24 -5.89 -9.44
C GLY A 77 -10.71 -5.86 -9.02
N GLU A 78 -11.04 -5.06 -8.02
CA GLU A 78 -12.38 -4.91 -7.41
C GLU A 78 -13.43 -4.39 -8.39
N SER A 79 -13.04 -3.86 -9.56
CA SER A 79 -13.98 -3.53 -10.65
C SER A 79 -14.83 -4.73 -11.07
N ALA A 80 -14.32 -5.96 -10.93
CA ALA A 80 -15.09 -7.18 -11.18
C ALA A 80 -16.30 -7.37 -10.26
N LEU A 81 -16.36 -6.69 -9.13
CA LEU A 81 -17.48 -6.73 -8.21
C LEU A 81 -18.63 -5.80 -8.64
N LEU A 82 -18.35 -4.92 -9.61
CA LEU A 82 -19.33 -4.03 -10.23
C LEU A 82 -19.73 -4.60 -11.58
N GLU A 83 -21.02 -4.78 -11.81
CA GLU A 83 -21.56 -5.36 -13.03
C GLU A 83 -21.12 -4.57 -14.28
N GLY A 84 -20.51 -5.27 -15.25
CA GLY A 84 -20.10 -4.68 -16.53
C GLY A 84 -18.91 -3.71 -16.45
N ALA A 85 -18.30 -3.50 -15.29
CA ALA A 85 -17.17 -2.57 -15.18
C ALA A 85 -15.88 -3.19 -15.78
N PRO A 86 -15.15 -2.46 -16.63
CA PRO A 86 -13.84 -2.92 -17.12
C PRO A 86 -12.77 -2.79 -16.05
N ARG A 87 -11.61 -3.42 -16.28
CA ARG A 87 -10.40 -3.18 -15.50
C ARG A 87 -9.96 -1.72 -15.64
N THR A 88 -9.61 -1.09 -14.54
CA THR A 88 -9.22 0.33 -14.52
C THR A 88 -7.70 0.53 -14.53
N SER A 89 -6.93 -0.56 -14.50
CA SER A 89 -5.47 -0.58 -14.51
C SER A 89 -4.96 -1.94 -14.94
N THR A 90 -3.68 -2.04 -15.32
CA THR A 90 -2.97 -3.30 -15.54
C THR A 90 -2.33 -3.77 -14.25
N ALA A 91 -2.42 -5.06 -13.93
CA ALA A 91 -1.80 -5.69 -12.76
C ALA A 91 -0.62 -6.58 -13.18
N VAL A 92 0.58 -6.24 -12.72
CA VAL A 92 1.83 -6.95 -13.04
C VAL A 92 2.45 -7.52 -11.77
N ALA A 93 2.77 -8.80 -11.76
CA ALA A 93 3.46 -9.46 -10.66
C ALA A 93 4.91 -8.97 -10.54
N LEU A 94 5.32 -8.52 -9.35
CA LEU A 94 6.71 -8.14 -9.05
C LEU A 94 7.53 -9.31 -8.49
N SER A 95 6.88 -10.34 -7.99
CA SER A 95 7.47 -11.59 -7.52
C SER A 95 6.54 -12.75 -7.76
N ASP A 96 7.01 -13.96 -7.64
CA ASP A 96 6.14 -15.13 -7.53
C ASP A 96 5.18 -14.97 -6.36
N GLY A 97 3.97 -15.52 -6.49
CA GLY A 97 2.96 -15.39 -5.46
C GLY A 97 1.67 -16.14 -5.72
N VAL A 98 0.70 -15.89 -4.85
CA VAL A 98 -0.64 -16.46 -4.91
C VAL A 98 -1.68 -15.42 -4.52
N ALA A 99 -2.80 -15.39 -5.23
CA ALA A 99 -3.98 -14.60 -4.89
C ALA A 99 -5.24 -15.46 -4.94
N LEU A 100 -6.22 -15.18 -4.09
CA LEU A 100 -7.56 -15.76 -4.24
C LEU A 100 -8.27 -15.00 -5.35
N ALA A 101 -8.74 -15.71 -6.39
CA ALA A 101 -9.56 -15.16 -7.46
C ALA A 101 -11.03 -15.43 -7.15
N LEU A 102 -11.82 -14.40 -6.96
CA LEU A 102 -13.20 -14.47 -6.50
C LEU A 102 -14.11 -13.69 -7.44
N ASP A 103 -15.05 -14.37 -8.08
CA ASP A 103 -16.14 -13.71 -8.80
C ASP A 103 -17.12 -13.02 -7.83
N SER A 104 -17.99 -12.14 -8.35
CA SER A 104 -18.91 -11.36 -7.53
C SER A 104 -19.83 -12.25 -6.67
N PRO A 105 -20.46 -13.33 -7.18
CA PRO A 105 -21.28 -14.23 -6.36
C PRO A 105 -20.48 -14.91 -5.25
N THR A 106 -19.29 -15.42 -5.53
CA THR A 106 -18.43 -16.07 -4.54
C THR A 106 -17.97 -15.08 -3.47
N PHE A 107 -17.60 -13.85 -3.87
CA PHE A 107 -17.22 -12.80 -2.94
C PHE A 107 -18.37 -12.45 -1.99
N GLN A 108 -19.62 -12.33 -2.49
CA GLN A 108 -20.80 -12.12 -1.66
C GLN A 108 -21.05 -13.27 -0.67
N GLN A 109 -20.86 -14.52 -1.11
CA GLN A 109 -20.98 -15.69 -0.21
C GLN A 109 -19.92 -15.64 0.90
N VAL A 110 -18.67 -15.31 0.59
CA VAL A 110 -17.61 -15.16 1.59
C VAL A 110 -17.94 -14.05 2.60
N LEU A 111 -18.45 -12.92 2.15
CA LEU A 111 -18.87 -11.83 3.04
C LEU A 111 -20.02 -12.24 3.96
N SER A 112 -21.01 -12.96 3.42
CA SER A 112 -22.18 -13.43 4.17
C SER A 112 -21.79 -14.49 5.22
N ALA A 113 -20.87 -15.39 4.86
CA ALA A 113 -20.39 -16.45 5.74
C ALA A 113 -19.43 -15.93 6.84
N SER A 114 -18.74 -14.83 6.59
CA SER A 114 -17.73 -14.24 7.48
C SER A 114 -17.81 -12.71 7.52
N PRO A 115 -18.71 -12.13 8.34
CA PRO A 115 -18.84 -10.67 8.46
C PRO A 115 -17.53 -9.96 8.83
N GLY A 116 -16.65 -10.63 9.56
CA GLY A 116 -15.29 -10.12 9.88
C GLY A 116 -14.41 -9.90 8.64
N VAL A 117 -14.61 -10.67 7.55
CA VAL A 117 -13.94 -10.43 6.27
C VAL A 117 -14.45 -9.13 5.67
N GLY A 118 -15.77 -8.88 5.69
CA GLY A 118 -16.38 -7.64 5.23
C GLY A 118 -15.82 -6.42 5.95
N MET A 119 -15.70 -6.48 7.27
CA MET A 119 -15.10 -5.38 8.07
C MET A 119 -13.63 -5.14 7.73
N ARG A 120 -12.84 -6.18 7.43
CA ARG A 120 -11.46 -6.01 6.96
C ARG A 120 -11.39 -5.35 5.59
N VAL A 121 -12.24 -5.80 4.65
CA VAL A 121 -12.33 -5.19 3.30
C VAL A 121 -12.75 -3.73 3.41
N LEU A 122 -13.78 -3.41 4.21
CA LEU A 122 -14.22 -2.03 4.44
C LEU A 122 -13.07 -1.18 5.02
N GLY A 123 -12.37 -1.69 6.03
CA GLY A 123 -11.21 -1.02 6.61
C GLY A 123 -10.10 -0.78 5.58
N GLN A 124 -9.88 -1.70 4.64
CA GLN A 124 -8.93 -1.50 3.54
C GLN A 124 -9.41 -0.40 2.58
N LEU A 125 -10.68 -0.37 2.21
CA LEU A 125 -11.23 0.64 1.31
C LEU A 125 -11.17 2.04 1.93
N ILE A 126 -11.46 2.16 3.23
CA ILE A 126 -11.32 3.43 3.97
C ILE A 126 -9.85 3.90 3.97
N ARG A 127 -8.90 2.98 4.23
CA ARG A 127 -7.47 3.33 4.15
C ARG A 127 -7.06 3.75 2.74
N ARG A 128 -7.54 3.03 1.71
CA ARG A 128 -7.28 3.39 0.30
C ARG A 128 -7.82 4.76 -0.06
N LEU A 129 -9.01 5.11 0.43
CA LEU A 129 -9.59 6.43 0.20
C LEU A 129 -8.71 7.51 0.81
N ARG A 130 -8.29 7.36 2.07
CA ARG A 130 -7.37 8.29 2.72
C ARG A 130 -6.02 8.38 1.99
N ASP A 131 -5.43 7.24 1.62
CA ASP A 131 -4.18 7.23 0.84
C ASP A 131 -4.32 7.99 -0.49
N ALA A 132 -5.49 7.91 -1.14
CA ALA A 132 -5.76 8.64 -2.37
C ALA A 132 -5.92 10.14 -2.13
N GLU A 133 -6.58 10.55 -1.05
CA GLU A 133 -6.71 11.94 -0.62
C GLU A 133 -5.32 12.52 -0.30
N ASP A 134 -4.51 11.83 0.51
CA ASP A 134 -3.13 12.19 0.83
C ASP A 134 -2.28 12.33 -0.45
N GLN A 135 -2.48 11.41 -1.41
CA GLN A 135 -1.76 11.46 -2.69
C GLN A 135 -2.17 12.67 -3.54
N ILE A 136 -3.45 13.04 -3.55
CA ILE A 136 -3.91 14.25 -4.23
C ILE A 136 -3.22 15.47 -3.64
N GLU A 137 -3.15 15.60 -2.32
CA GLU A 137 -2.44 16.69 -1.65
C GLU A 137 -0.97 16.76 -2.08
N VAL A 138 -0.27 15.61 -2.07
CA VAL A 138 1.14 15.53 -2.52
C VAL A 138 1.28 15.94 -3.99
N LEU A 139 0.37 15.53 -4.87
CA LEU A 139 0.42 15.85 -6.29
C LEU A 139 0.23 17.34 -6.57
N LEU A 140 -0.49 18.06 -5.70
CA LEU A 140 -0.67 19.52 -5.78
C LEU A 140 0.59 20.31 -5.43
N LEU A 141 1.57 19.70 -4.75
CA LEU A 141 2.86 20.35 -4.47
C LEU A 141 3.64 20.57 -5.77
N ARG A 142 4.38 21.69 -5.83
CA ARG A 142 5.04 22.11 -7.07
C ARG A 142 6.37 21.40 -7.34
N ASP A 143 7.17 21.17 -6.33
CA ASP A 143 8.50 20.60 -6.49
C ASP A 143 8.60 19.15 -5.98
N GLY A 144 9.53 18.39 -6.57
CA GLY A 144 9.70 16.97 -6.28
C GLY A 144 10.21 16.69 -4.87
N LYS A 145 11.02 17.58 -4.29
CA LYS A 145 11.58 17.42 -2.96
C LYS A 145 10.50 17.54 -1.89
N SER A 146 9.64 18.56 -2.00
CA SER A 146 8.45 18.72 -1.17
C SER A 146 7.55 17.51 -1.20
N LYS A 147 7.29 16.95 -2.39
CA LYS A 147 6.48 15.74 -2.55
C LYS A 147 7.05 14.57 -1.77
N VAL A 148 8.35 14.31 -1.88
CA VAL A 148 9.01 13.21 -1.17
C VAL A 148 9.00 13.46 0.33
N VAL A 149 9.33 14.66 0.80
CA VAL A 149 9.35 15.01 2.24
C VAL A 149 7.98 14.82 2.87
N VAL A 150 6.90 15.36 2.25
CA VAL A 150 5.53 15.22 2.76
C VAL A 150 5.10 13.77 2.79
N THR A 151 5.38 13.00 1.73
CA THR A 151 5.06 11.56 1.68
C THR A 151 5.78 10.78 2.79
N LEU A 152 7.05 11.08 3.06
CA LEU A 152 7.79 10.44 4.16
C LEU A 152 7.17 10.78 5.52
N LEU A 153 6.74 12.03 5.75
CA LEU A 153 6.04 12.44 6.96
C LEU A 153 4.69 11.73 7.13
N GLN A 154 3.89 11.62 6.07
CA GLN A 154 2.62 10.88 6.08
C GLN A 154 2.85 9.40 6.42
N LEU A 155 3.86 8.76 5.83
CA LEU A 155 4.24 7.38 6.12
C LEU A 155 4.72 7.21 7.56
N ALA A 156 5.48 8.17 8.11
CA ALA A 156 5.90 8.15 9.50
C ALA A 156 4.70 8.21 10.47
N GLN A 157 3.72 9.06 10.19
CA GLN A 157 2.48 9.15 10.98
C GLN A 157 1.64 7.87 10.91
N GLN A 158 1.64 7.18 9.78
CA GLN A 158 0.97 5.87 9.64
C GLN A 158 1.71 4.77 10.41
N ALA A 159 3.04 4.84 10.49
CA ALA A 159 3.87 3.86 11.20
C ALA A 159 3.83 4.05 12.72
N SER A 160 3.77 5.28 13.19
CA SER A 160 3.65 5.63 14.62
C SER A 160 2.83 6.91 14.80
N ARG A 161 1.74 6.83 15.56
CA ARG A 161 0.91 8.02 15.88
C ARG A 161 1.60 9.00 16.87
N GLU A 162 2.63 8.52 17.57
CA GLU A 162 3.36 9.28 18.59
C GLU A 162 4.80 9.58 18.15
N ALA A 163 5.05 9.70 16.83
CA ALA A 163 6.38 9.85 16.28
C ALA A 163 7.00 11.21 16.55
N GLU A 164 7.60 11.38 17.74
CA GLU A 164 8.51 12.49 18.05
C GLU A 164 9.99 12.11 17.92
N GLY A 165 10.31 10.79 17.88
CA GLY A 165 11.66 10.23 17.78
C GLY A 165 11.97 9.61 16.44
N ALA A 166 12.92 8.67 16.42
CA ALA A 166 13.29 7.91 15.23
C ALA A 166 12.16 6.98 14.78
N VAL A 167 11.80 7.02 13.50
CA VAL A 167 10.76 6.18 12.91
C VAL A 167 11.29 5.40 11.73
N GLU A 168 11.07 4.09 11.73
CA GLU A 168 11.38 3.19 10.63
C GLU A 168 10.21 3.04 9.67
N ILE A 169 10.45 3.30 8.38
CA ILE A 169 9.46 3.18 7.32
C ILE A 169 9.93 2.11 6.32
N ARG A 170 9.08 1.13 6.04
CA ARG A 170 9.32 0.16 4.96
C ARG A 170 8.71 0.66 3.67
N VAL A 171 9.52 1.32 2.86
CA VAL A 171 9.09 1.85 1.57
C VAL A 171 10.22 1.73 0.55
N SER A 172 9.91 1.17 -0.63
CA SER A 172 10.85 1.09 -1.74
C SER A 172 10.82 2.37 -2.60
N PRO A 173 11.89 2.67 -3.37
CA PRO A 173 11.88 3.77 -4.32
C PRO A 173 10.72 3.70 -5.34
N LEU A 174 10.31 2.49 -5.72
CA LEU A 174 9.17 2.26 -6.62
C LEU A 174 7.83 2.65 -5.94
N GLU A 175 7.66 2.32 -4.67
CA GLU A 175 6.47 2.71 -3.90
C GLU A 175 6.41 4.22 -3.67
N LEU A 176 7.55 4.87 -3.37
CA LEU A 176 7.62 6.33 -3.29
C LEU A 176 7.29 6.97 -4.63
N SER A 177 7.86 6.47 -5.74
CA SER A 177 7.56 6.94 -7.10
C SER A 177 6.06 6.91 -7.40
N ALA A 178 5.39 5.81 -7.04
CA ALA A 178 3.94 5.67 -7.21
C ALA A 178 3.15 6.72 -6.41
N ARG A 179 3.60 7.04 -5.18
CA ARG A 179 2.91 8.00 -4.29
C ARG A 179 3.13 9.45 -4.71
N VAL A 180 4.36 9.81 -5.10
CA VAL A 180 4.72 11.21 -5.42
C VAL A 180 4.48 11.58 -6.89
N GLY A 181 4.21 10.61 -7.76
CA GLY A 181 4.01 10.83 -9.19
C GLY A 181 5.28 11.24 -9.95
N LEU A 182 6.46 10.90 -9.44
CA LEU A 182 7.77 11.12 -10.07
C LEU A 182 8.32 9.78 -10.60
N ASP A 183 9.30 9.85 -11.50
CA ASP A 183 10.06 8.68 -11.90
C ASP A 183 10.97 8.18 -10.76
N VAL A 184 11.34 6.89 -10.82
CA VAL A 184 12.11 6.23 -9.76
C VAL A 184 13.49 6.87 -9.56
N ASP A 185 14.13 7.34 -10.62
CA ASP A 185 15.47 7.92 -10.54
C ASP A 185 15.45 9.32 -9.92
N SER A 186 14.42 10.11 -10.18
CA SER A 186 14.17 11.37 -9.50
C SER A 186 13.92 11.17 -8.01
N VAL A 187 13.15 10.15 -7.64
CA VAL A 187 12.92 9.78 -6.22
C VAL A 187 14.23 9.36 -5.56
N LYS A 188 15.03 8.49 -6.20
CA LYS A 188 16.33 8.05 -5.67
C LYS A 188 17.27 9.24 -5.42
N ARG A 189 17.35 10.17 -6.35
CA ARG A 189 18.18 11.40 -6.19
C ARG A 189 17.72 12.21 -4.98
N THR A 190 16.44 12.47 -4.87
CA THR A 190 15.88 13.24 -3.75
C THR A 190 16.10 12.54 -2.40
N VAL A 191 15.89 11.23 -2.33
CA VAL A 191 16.18 10.43 -1.13
C VAL A 191 17.67 10.50 -0.78
N GLN A 192 18.55 10.43 -1.77
CA GLN A 192 19.99 10.58 -1.59
C GLN A 192 20.36 11.96 -1.02
N GLU A 193 19.79 13.04 -1.55
CA GLU A 193 20.00 14.41 -1.04
C GLU A 193 19.54 14.53 0.43
N LEU A 194 18.38 13.98 0.78
CA LEU A 194 17.86 14.00 2.15
C LEU A 194 18.74 13.18 3.11
N ARG A 195 19.30 12.06 2.63
CA ARG A 195 20.26 11.25 3.39
C ARG A 195 21.56 12.02 3.63
N ASP A 196 22.11 12.64 2.60
CA ASP A 196 23.38 13.39 2.69
C ASP A 196 23.21 14.64 3.57
N ALA A 197 22.01 15.21 3.65
CA ALA A 197 21.63 16.27 4.58
C ALA A 197 21.31 15.77 6.02
N GLY A 198 21.36 14.47 6.27
CA GLY A 198 21.13 13.87 7.59
C GLY A 198 19.66 13.72 8.01
N HIS A 199 18.70 14.02 7.13
CA HIS A 199 17.26 13.92 7.44
C HIS A 199 16.73 12.48 7.45
N LEU A 200 17.42 11.56 6.78
CA LEU A 200 17.07 10.15 6.78
C LEU A 200 18.31 9.25 6.70
N ARG A 201 18.13 7.97 7.03
CA ARG A 201 19.11 6.90 6.83
C ARG A 201 18.45 5.78 6.04
N ILE A 202 19.27 5.01 5.31
CA ILE A 202 18.82 3.80 4.61
C ILE A 202 19.50 2.62 5.31
N ILE A 203 18.71 1.73 5.91
CA ILE A 203 19.17 0.55 6.65
C ILE A 203 18.39 -0.66 6.12
N ASP A 204 19.07 -1.63 5.55
CA ASP A 204 18.50 -2.89 5.05
C ASP A 204 17.19 -2.69 4.24
N GLU A 205 17.23 -1.85 3.22
CA GLU A 205 16.09 -1.49 2.36
C GLU A 205 14.93 -0.75 3.09
N ARG A 206 15.17 -0.22 4.29
CA ARG A 206 14.23 0.60 5.05
C ARG A 206 14.72 2.03 5.12
N VAL A 207 13.79 2.95 5.23
CA VAL A 207 14.08 4.36 5.50
C VAL A 207 13.86 4.61 6.99
N GLU A 208 14.91 4.98 7.69
CA GLU A 208 14.84 5.49 9.05
C GLU A 208 14.82 7.01 9.00
N LEU A 209 13.86 7.62 9.67
CA LEU A 209 13.81 9.05 9.95
C LEU A 209 14.32 9.26 11.38
N PRO A 210 15.57 9.72 11.57
CA PRO A 210 16.14 9.87 12.91
C PRO A 210 15.43 10.92 13.75
N ASP A 211 14.90 11.95 13.10
CA ASP A 211 14.18 13.06 13.71
C ASP A 211 13.04 13.50 12.76
N VAL A 212 11.83 13.09 13.10
CA VAL A 212 10.62 13.49 12.36
C VAL A 212 10.32 14.98 12.53
N ALA A 213 10.71 15.60 13.66
CA ALA A 213 10.49 17.02 13.89
C ALA A 213 11.37 17.86 12.94
N ALA A 214 12.65 17.52 12.78
CA ALA A 214 13.54 18.17 11.82
C ALA A 214 13.02 18.04 10.37
N LEU A 215 12.47 16.88 9.99
CA LEU A 215 11.87 16.70 8.66
C LEU A 215 10.60 17.55 8.50
N ARG A 216 9.83 17.73 9.57
CA ARG A 216 8.64 18.60 9.61
C ARG A 216 9.00 20.09 9.49
N GLU A 217 10.10 20.52 10.13
CA GLU A 217 10.64 21.87 9.95
C GLU A 217 11.05 22.10 8.51
N LEU A 218 11.75 21.14 7.88
CA LEU A 218 12.10 21.21 6.46
C LEU A 218 10.83 21.36 5.58
N ALA A 219 9.77 20.61 5.86
CA ALA A 219 8.49 20.72 5.14
C ALA A 219 7.89 22.15 5.30
N SER A 220 8.00 22.73 6.49
CA SER A 220 7.48 24.09 6.75
C SER A 220 8.19 25.17 5.92
N LEU A 221 9.47 24.98 5.59
CA LEU A 221 10.24 25.89 4.72
C LEU A 221 9.72 25.88 3.27
N PHE A 222 9.07 24.80 2.84
CA PHE A 222 8.41 24.72 1.54
C PHE A 222 6.99 25.35 1.53
N GLY A 223 6.59 26.03 2.60
CA GLY A 223 5.28 26.70 2.71
C GLY A 223 4.14 25.77 3.10
N ILE A 224 4.43 24.54 3.54
CA ILE A 224 3.44 23.48 3.87
C ILE A 224 3.12 23.55 5.39
N ARG A 225 2.74 24.73 5.88
CA ARG A 225 2.59 24.95 7.34
C ARG A 225 1.36 24.31 7.98
N ASP A 226 0.26 24.10 7.25
CA ASP A 226 -1.03 23.74 7.85
C ASP A 226 -1.55 22.33 7.52
N GLN A 227 -0.99 21.66 6.52
CA GLN A 227 -1.48 20.35 6.04
C GLN A 227 -1.03 19.15 6.89
N LEU A 228 -0.01 19.32 7.76
CA LEU A 228 0.55 18.26 8.59
C LEU A 228 0.02 18.24 10.04
N ARG A 229 -0.84 19.20 10.42
CA ARG A 229 -1.58 19.13 11.68
C ARG A 229 -2.80 18.24 11.47
N GLY A 230 -2.60 16.93 11.57
CA GLY A 230 -3.71 16.02 11.80
C GLY A 230 -4.52 16.55 12.98
N THR A 231 -5.82 16.69 12.77
CA THR A 231 -6.86 17.10 13.71
C THR A 231 -6.63 16.59 15.13
N THR A 232 -5.83 17.28 15.93
CA THR A 232 -6.00 17.33 17.36
C THR A 232 -7.23 18.22 17.58
N GLY A 233 -8.35 17.57 17.91
CA GLY A 233 -9.57 18.26 18.28
C GLY A 233 -9.30 19.12 19.53
N GLU A 234 -8.96 20.39 19.33
CA GLU A 234 -9.08 21.42 20.33
C GLU A 234 -10.36 22.21 20.08
N GLY A 235 -11.24 22.04 21.03
CA GLY A 235 -12.40 22.74 21.42
C GLY A 235 -12.82 23.98 20.59
N ALA A 236 -13.89 23.84 19.84
CA ALA A 236 -14.73 24.98 19.48
C ALA A 236 -15.38 25.51 20.78
N GLU A 237 -14.85 26.59 21.37
CA GLU A 237 -15.60 27.38 22.30
C GLU A 237 -16.89 27.92 21.63
N PRO A 238 -18.04 27.82 22.30
CA PRO A 238 -19.27 28.40 21.76
C PRO A 238 -19.20 29.92 21.89
N ARG A 239 -19.19 30.61 20.77
CA ARG A 239 -19.42 32.06 20.77
C ARG A 239 -20.84 32.36 21.31
N ARG A 240 -20.89 33.12 22.35
CA ARG A 240 -22.10 33.77 22.89
C ARG A 240 -22.65 34.81 21.91
#